data_4ce9eb42292a98add391294e2a553edd
#
_entry.id   4ce9eb42292a98add391294e2a553edd
#
_cell.length_a   1.000
_cell.length_b   1.000
_cell.length_c   1.000
_cell.angle_alpha   90.00
_cell.angle_beta   90.00
_cell.angle_gamma   90.00
#
_symmetry.space_group_name_H-M   'P 1'
#
loop_
_entity.id
_entity.type
_entity.pdbx_description
1 polymer ?
#
loop_
_entity_poly.entity_id
_entity_poly.type
_entity_poly.pdbx_seq_one_letter_code
_entity_poly.pdbx_strand_id
1 'polypeptide(L)'
;MIKIFGHYFHRRTLSQIFFDFSLVVAVVVGSSVWRAPEHAWNETFLLTAALLLAGGMLAINAALGFYQQAHTRSPGQSRARAVMSLIFTMGLAYLIFTVAPIGQDIRSILATSVVAVVAFVLMHRVYVAHSTPQSLMRQRILIFGSGSRAKMVGKSLQRSDPNVDLVGYFASPKDSETEISARGLLSGLGPLTPQKSLTDVVIEERVDEIVVAVSERRGGSMPLRELLDCKLQGVRVVDIATHFEKTLGQIRLDAVSAGWLIFGDGFQQGLIRTVVKRLFDIVCAAILIVVASPIMLITALLLLLEGGGPILYLQERVGLNGRLFNVVKFRSMRTDAEKDGQPRWAAAQDDRVTKVGRVIRKLRIDELPQLFSVLNGDMSLVGPRPERAYFVDKLTQEIPYFAVRQSVKPGVTGWAQVRYHYGASVEDSAEKLQYDLYYVKNHSLFLDLIILFETIGVVLTAKGAQ
;
A
#
# COMPACT_ATOMS: atom_id res chain seq x y z
N MET A 1 -9.26 -7.25 11.45
CA MET A 1 -8.55 -6.04 10.98
C MET A 1 -8.98 -4.83 11.81
N ILE A 2 -8.09 -3.85 12.00
CA ILE A 2 -8.37 -2.59 12.70
C ILE A 2 -8.24 -1.45 11.69
N LYS A 3 -9.22 -0.55 11.66
CA LYS A 3 -9.18 0.65 10.80
C LYS A 3 -8.52 1.79 11.58
N ILE A 4 -7.40 2.31 11.05
CA ILE A 4 -6.66 3.44 11.62
C ILE A 4 -6.55 4.51 10.54
N PHE A 5 -7.07 5.70 10.80
CA PHE A 5 -7.08 6.84 9.86
C PHE A 5 -7.54 6.49 8.43
N GLY A 6 -8.58 5.64 8.32
CA GLY A 6 -9.12 5.22 7.03
C GLY A 6 -8.46 3.97 6.43
N HIS A 7 -7.28 3.56 6.86
CA HIS A 7 -6.58 2.39 6.35
C HIS A 7 -6.77 1.16 7.27
N TYR A 8 -6.87 -0.04 6.66
CA TYR A 8 -7.10 -1.29 7.38
C TYR A 8 -5.78 -2.03 7.63
N PHE A 9 -5.53 -2.37 8.89
CA PHE A 9 -4.37 -3.15 9.33
C PHE A 9 -4.79 -4.50 9.89
N HIS A 10 -3.99 -5.51 9.59
CA HIS A 10 -4.09 -6.77 10.33
C HIS A 10 -3.64 -6.57 11.78
N ARG A 11 -4.37 -7.16 12.73
CA ARG A 11 -4.01 -7.10 14.16
C ARG A 11 -2.57 -7.59 14.39
N ARG A 12 -2.15 -8.63 13.65
CA ARG A 12 -0.79 -9.17 13.70
C ARG A 12 0.26 -8.13 13.28
N THR A 13 0.02 -7.39 12.21
CA THR A 13 0.95 -6.33 11.76
C THR A 13 1.09 -5.23 12.81
N LEU A 14 -0.02 -4.80 13.41
CA LEU A 14 0.01 -3.79 14.48
C LEU A 14 0.74 -4.29 15.72
N SER A 15 0.50 -5.54 16.14
CA SER A 15 1.24 -6.12 17.27
C SER A 15 2.73 -6.25 16.97
N GLN A 16 3.12 -6.59 15.74
CA GLN A 16 4.53 -6.63 15.35
C GLN A 16 5.17 -5.23 15.39
N ILE A 17 4.50 -4.22 14.83
CA ILE A 17 4.98 -2.83 14.86
C ILE A 17 5.17 -2.36 16.32
N PHE A 18 4.16 -2.59 17.16
CA PHE A 18 4.21 -2.21 18.57
C PHE A 18 5.33 -2.95 19.32
N PHE A 19 5.48 -4.24 19.08
CA PHE A 19 6.54 -5.05 19.67
C PHE A 19 7.92 -4.59 19.23
N ASP A 20 8.14 -4.41 17.92
CA ASP A 20 9.41 -3.94 17.35
C ASP A 20 9.79 -2.57 17.95
N PHE A 21 8.83 -1.63 18.03
CA PHE A 21 9.04 -0.31 18.63
C PHE A 21 9.42 -0.38 20.11
N SER A 22 8.60 -1.07 20.89
CA SER A 22 8.81 -1.20 22.34
C SER A 22 10.14 -1.89 22.67
N LEU A 23 10.51 -2.88 21.88
CA LEU A 23 11.76 -3.61 22.04
C LEU A 23 12.97 -2.70 21.82
N VAL A 24 12.98 -1.91 20.74
CA VAL A 24 14.08 -0.97 20.45
C VAL A 24 14.25 0.01 21.59
N VAL A 25 13.15 0.62 22.04
CA VAL A 25 13.17 1.56 23.16
C VAL A 25 13.68 0.87 24.44
N ALA A 26 13.16 -0.30 24.78
CA ALA A 26 13.56 -1.04 25.98
C ALA A 26 15.03 -1.45 25.97
N VAL A 27 15.57 -1.89 24.82
CA VAL A 27 16.98 -2.30 24.71
C VAL A 27 17.90 -1.09 24.78
N VAL A 28 17.58 0.03 24.12
CA VAL A 28 18.38 1.25 24.19
C VAL A 28 18.41 1.79 25.62
N VAL A 29 17.26 1.94 26.26
CA VAL A 29 17.17 2.41 27.65
C VAL A 29 17.81 1.44 28.62
N GLY A 30 17.50 0.14 28.50
CA GLY A 30 18.01 -0.89 29.42
C GLY A 30 19.52 -1.08 29.33
N SER A 31 20.11 -1.05 28.13
CA SER A 31 21.58 -1.14 27.96
C SER A 31 22.30 0.07 28.55
N SER A 32 21.67 1.24 28.49
CA SER A 32 22.19 2.47 29.07
C SER A 32 22.20 2.40 30.60
N VAL A 33 21.08 1.98 31.21
CA VAL A 33 20.96 1.86 32.67
C VAL A 33 21.91 0.77 33.22
N TRP A 34 22.10 -0.32 32.51
CA TRP A 34 22.93 -1.43 33.02
C TRP A 34 24.41 -1.13 33.05
N ARG A 35 24.93 -0.42 32.04
CA ARG A 35 26.41 -0.21 31.90
C ARG A 35 26.95 1.06 32.57
N ALA A 36 26.13 2.02 32.89
CA ALA A 36 26.59 3.27 33.51
C ALA A 36 25.57 3.81 34.52
N PRO A 37 25.35 3.12 35.65
CA PRO A 37 24.38 3.55 36.65
C PRO A 37 24.74 4.87 37.37
N GLU A 38 25.98 5.32 37.33
CA GLU A 38 26.47 6.47 38.10
C GLU A 38 26.63 7.77 37.27
N HIS A 39 26.39 7.75 35.96
CA HIS A 39 26.49 8.95 35.14
C HIS A 39 25.17 9.68 35.08
N ALA A 40 25.17 10.99 35.31
CA ALA A 40 24.02 11.88 35.14
C ALA A 40 23.60 11.88 33.68
N TRP A 41 22.66 11.02 33.32
CA TRP A 41 22.06 10.94 32.02
C TRP A 41 21.18 12.16 31.78
N ASN A 42 21.32 12.80 30.65
CA ASN A 42 20.25 13.63 30.16
C ASN A 42 19.14 12.69 29.67
N GLU A 43 18.20 12.33 30.56
CA GLU A 43 17.13 11.38 30.32
C GLU A 43 16.31 11.73 29.08
N THR A 44 16.08 13.02 28.85
CA THR A 44 15.38 13.53 27.67
C THR A 44 16.12 13.22 26.41
N PHE A 45 17.44 13.31 26.41
CA PHE A 45 18.25 13.03 25.23
C PHE A 45 18.30 11.54 24.89
N LEU A 46 18.47 10.68 25.88
CA LEU A 46 18.46 9.23 25.71
C LEU A 46 17.10 8.74 25.16
N LEU A 47 16.00 9.23 25.75
CA LEU A 47 14.66 8.89 25.31
C LEU A 47 14.41 9.38 23.88
N THR A 48 14.85 10.61 23.55
CA THR A 48 14.71 11.16 22.19
C THR A 48 15.50 10.32 21.18
N ALA A 49 16.74 9.93 21.49
CA ALA A 49 17.53 9.06 20.61
C ALA A 49 16.92 7.66 20.43
N ALA A 50 16.38 7.07 21.52
CA ALA A 50 15.68 5.79 21.47
C ALA A 50 14.42 5.87 20.60
N LEU A 51 13.62 6.93 20.74
CA LEU A 51 12.40 7.14 19.94
C LEU A 51 12.73 7.38 18.46
N LEU A 52 13.76 8.19 18.17
CA LEU A 52 14.21 8.44 16.79
C LEU A 52 14.73 7.14 16.14
N LEU A 53 15.51 6.36 16.86
CA LEU A 53 16.00 5.08 16.36
C LEU A 53 14.85 4.08 16.13
N ALA A 54 13.92 3.96 17.08
CA ALA A 54 12.76 3.09 16.95
C ALA A 54 11.88 3.50 15.76
N GLY A 55 11.55 4.79 15.64
CA GLY A 55 10.76 5.33 14.53
C GLY A 55 11.45 5.14 13.18
N GLY A 56 12.74 5.45 13.10
CA GLY A 56 13.53 5.27 11.88
C GLY A 56 13.67 3.80 11.46
N MET A 57 13.86 2.89 12.41
CA MET A 57 13.88 1.46 12.15
C MET A 57 12.52 0.94 11.65
N LEU A 58 11.41 1.40 12.24
CA LEU A 58 10.08 1.08 11.72
C LEU A 58 9.90 1.57 10.28
N ALA A 59 10.36 2.80 9.98
CA ALA A 59 10.33 3.37 8.64
C ALA A 59 11.13 2.53 7.63
N ILE A 60 12.37 2.15 7.97
CA ILE A 60 13.22 1.28 7.15
C ILE A 60 12.54 -0.07 6.91
N ASN A 61 12.00 -0.69 7.96
CA ASN A 61 11.32 -1.98 7.86
C ASN A 61 10.03 -1.90 7.02
N ALA A 62 9.27 -0.81 7.14
CA ALA A 62 8.10 -0.55 6.30
C ALA A 62 8.50 -0.38 4.82
N ALA A 63 9.55 0.42 4.54
CA ALA A 63 10.07 0.62 3.19
C ALA A 63 10.56 -0.70 2.55
N LEU A 64 11.21 -1.56 3.32
CA LEU A 64 11.63 -2.88 2.86
C LEU A 64 10.47 -3.90 2.79
N GLY A 65 9.25 -3.48 3.15
CA GLY A 65 8.03 -4.26 3.04
C GLY A 65 7.91 -5.39 4.08
N PHE A 66 8.56 -5.29 5.23
CA PHE A 66 8.45 -6.33 6.28
C PHE A 66 7.06 -6.42 6.89
N TYR A 67 6.30 -5.34 6.90
CA TYR A 67 4.93 -5.28 7.44
C TYR A 67 3.86 -5.59 6.38
N GLN A 68 4.27 -5.88 5.13
CA GLN A 68 3.37 -6.30 4.07
C GLN A 68 3.17 -7.82 4.12
N GLN A 69 1.95 -8.27 3.86
CA GLN A 69 1.66 -9.70 3.67
C GLN A 69 2.24 -10.15 2.32
N ALA A 70 3.30 -10.94 2.37
CA ALA A 70 3.95 -11.45 1.17
C ALA A 70 3.72 -12.94 1.01
N HIS A 71 2.69 -13.30 0.28
CA HIS A 71 2.33 -14.70 0.00
C HIS A 71 3.24 -15.37 -1.05
N THR A 72 4.06 -14.59 -1.77
CA THR A 72 4.84 -15.07 -2.93
C THR A 72 6.34 -14.80 -2.84
N ARG A 73 6.89 -14.53 -1.64
CA ARG A 73 8.31 -14.18 -1.52
C ARG A 73 9.21 -15.41 -1.43
N SER A 74 10.24 -15.45 -2.28
CA SER A 74 11.28 -16.48 -2.14
C SER A 74 12.10 -16.28 -0.85
N PRO A 75 12.63 -17.36 -0.23
CA PRO A 75 13.48 -17.26 0.97
C PRO A 75 14.71 -16.37 0.77
N GLY A 76 15.27 -16.35 -0.45
CA GLY A 76 16.42 -15.50 -0.79
C GLY A 76 16.08 -14.00 -0.76
N GLN A 77 14.92 -13.60 -1.26
CA GLN A 77 14.50 -12.20 -1.21
C GLN A 77 14.24 -11.73 0.23
N SER A 78 13.73 -12.60 1.08
CA SER A 78 13.52 -12.29 2.50
C SER A 78 14.84 -12.08 3.23
N ARG A 79 15.87 -12.91 2.95
CA ARG A 79 17.22 -12.75 3.52
C ARG A 79 17.89 -11.46 3.05
N ALA A 80 17.86 -11.16 1.76
CA ALA A 80 18.45 -9.92 1.23
C ALA A 80 17.86 -8.67 1.88
N ARG A 81 16.55 -8.62 2.07
CA ARG A 81 15.87 -7.50 2.75
C ARG A 81 16.26 -7.41 4.23
N ALA A 82 16.41 -8.54 4.91
CA ALA A 82 16.87 -8.55 6.30
C ALA A 82 18.28 -7.94 6.43
N VAL A 83 19.20 -8.30 5.53
CA VAL A 83 20.53 -7.71 5.47
C VAL A 83 20.49 -6.21 5.17
N MET A 84 19.62 -5.77 4.22
CA MET A 84 19.44 -4.34 3.93
C MET A 84 18.87 -3.59 5.13
N SER A 85 17.89 -4.16 5.83
CA SER A 85 17.34 -3.57 7.05
C SER A 85 18.42 -3.38 8.12
N LEU A 86 19.28 -4.38 8.29
CA LEU A 86 20.43 -4.31 9.21
C LEU A 86 21.37 -3.16 8.86
N ILE A 87 21.81 -3.09 7.60
CA ILE A 87 22.75 -2.08 7.12
C ILE A 87 22.17 -0.66 7.31
N PHE A 88 20.93 -0.43 6.88
CA PHE A 88 20.29 0.89 7.01
C PHE A 88 20.02 1.28 8.45
N THR A 89 19.63 0.35 9.31
CA THR A 89 19.41 0.63 10.72
C THR A 89 20.73 0.93 11.45
N MET A 90 21.81 0.21 11.11
CA MET A 90 23.14 0.53 11.63
C MET A 90 23.63 1.90 11.17
N GLY A 91 23.44 2.25 9.88
CA GLY A 91 23.76 3.57 9.36
C GLY A 91 22.99 4.69 10.06
N LEU A 92 21.67 4.50 10.28
CA LEU A 92 20.84 5.43 11.00
C LEU A 92 21.30 5.61 12.46
N ALA A 93 21.60 4.52 13.14
CA ALA A 93 22.10 4.56 14.50
C ALA A 93 23.44 5.30 14.59
N TYR A 94 24.35 4.98 13.68
CA TYR A 94 25.64 5.69 13.59
C TYR A 94 25.40 7.20 13.41
N LEU A 95 24.50 7.59 12.51
CA LEU A 95 24.17 9.00 12.26
C LEU A 95 23.58 9.69 13.50
N ILE A 96 22.60 9.06 14.17
CA ILE A 96 21.98 9.61 15.38
C ILE A 96 23.04 9.81 16.47
N PHE A 97 23.90 8.83 16.69
CA PHE A 97 24.87 8.87 17.78
C PHE A 97 26.14 9.65 17.47
N THR A 98 26.47 9.94 16.21
CA THR A 98 27.56 10.87 15.84
C THR A 98 27.16 12.33 15.92
N VAL A 99 25.92 12.65 15.56
CA VAL A 99 25.40 14.03 15.63
C VAL A 99 25.07 14.44 17.07
N ALA A 100 24.72 13.48 17.90
CA ALA A 100 24.38 13.72 19.29
C ALA A 100 25.60 14.02 20.13
N PRO A 101 25.59 15.03 21.01
CA PRO A 101 26.70 15.40 21.90
C PRO A 101 26.83 14.41 23.07
N ILE A 102 27.08 13.13 22.78
CA ILE A 102 27.25 12.06 23.78
C ILE A 102 28.73 11.79 23.99
N GLY A 103 29.15 11.64 25.26
CA GLY A 103 30.53 11.26 25.60
C GLY A 103 30.95 9.91 24.95
N GLN A 104 32.27 9.70 24.77
CA GLN A 104 32.77 8.55 24.01
C GLN A 104 32.34 7.19 24.59
N ASP A 105 32.23 7.07 25.92
CA ASP A 105 31.83 5.82 26.60
C ASP A 105 30.38 5.42 26.29
N ILE A 106 29.51 6.41 26.14
CA ILE A 106 28.11 6.22 25.80
C ILE A 106 27.96 5.73 24.36
N ARG A 107 28.80 6.19 23.42
CA ARG A 107 28.77 5.76 22.02
C ARG A 107 29.01 4.27 21.86
N SER A 108 29.95 3.70 22.61
CA SER A 108 30.24 2.26 22.58
C SER A 108 29.07 1.42 23.11
N ILE A 109 28.42 1.89 24.17
CA ILE A 109 27.24 1.21 24.77
C ILE A 109 26.06 1.24 23.79
N LEU A 110 25.81 2.38 23.18
CA LEU A 110 24.72 2.53 22.23
C LEU A 110 24.96 1.74 20.95
N ALA A 111 26.20 1.68 20.43
CA ALA A 111 26.54 0.86 19.30
C ALA A 111 26.28 -0.64 19.55
N THR A 112 26.68 -1.16 20.73
CA THR A 112 26.41 -2.56 21.10
C THR A 112 24.93 -2.82 21.31
N SER A 113 24.15 -1.86 21.86
CA SER A 113 22.70 -2.02 22.01
C SER A 113 21.98 -2.04 20.69
N VAL A 114 22.41 -1.25 19.70
CA VAL A 114 21.84 -1.30 18.35
C VAL A 114 22.06 -2.66 17.69
N VAL A 115 23.26 -3.21 17.77
CA VAL A 115 23.55 -4.55 17.23
C VAL A 115 22.65 -5.59 17.92
N ALA A 116 22.53 -5.52 19.24
CA ALA A 116 21.67 -6.43 20.00
C ALA A 116 20.18 -6.31 19.60
N VAL A 117 19.66 -5.07 19.42
CA VAL A 117 18.29 -4.83 18.95
C VAL A 117 18.06 -5.42 17.59
N VAL A 118 18.96 -5.16 16.65
CA VAL A 118 18.81 -5.67 15.28
C VAL A 118 18.88 -7.18 15.25
N ALA A 119 19.83 -7.78 15.97
CA ALA A 119 19.94 -9.23 16.09
C ALA A 119 18.65 -9.85 16.70
N PHE A 120 18.13 -9.25 17.76
CA PHE A 120 16.91 -9.74 18.41
C PHE A 120 15.68 -9.59 17.50
N VAL A 121 15.49 -8.45 16.82
CA VAL A 121 14.38 -8.27 15.89
C VAL A 121 14.46 -9.26 14.72
N LEU A 122 15.64 -9.50 14.19
CA LEU A 122 15.83 -10.52 13.15
C LEU A 122 15.50 -11.92 13.66
N MET A 123 15.97 -12.27 14.86
CA MET A 123 15.70 -13.56 15.49
C MET A 123 14.20 -13.73 15.79
N HIS A 124 13.54 -12.69 16.32
CA HIS A 124 12.09 -12.66 16.51
C HIS A 124 11.34 -12.87 15.19
N ARG A 125 11.77 -12.24 14.09
CA ARG A 125 11.15 -12.43 12.76
C ARG A 125 11.34 -13.83 12.21
N VAL A 126 12.51 -14.42 12.40
CA VAL A 126 12.78 -15.83 12.06
C VAL A 126 11.87 -16.73 12.90
N TYR A 127 11.79 -16.49 14.21
CA TYR A 127 10.91 -17.21 15.10
C TYR A 127 9.43 -17.10 14.68
N VAL A 128 8.93 -15.88 14.44
CA VAL A 128 7.54 -15.67 13.97
C VAL A 128 7.26 -16.31 12.61
N ALA A 129 8.27 -16.37 11.73
CA ALA A 129 8.13 -17.04 10.43
C ALA A 129 8.08 -18.56 10.54
N HIS A 130 8.74 -19.15 11.55
CA HIS A 130 8.79 -20.59 11.75
C HIS A 130 7.76 -21.12 12.76
N SER A 131 7.38 -20.29 13.75
CA SER A 131 6.45 -20.66 14.83
C SER A 131 5.02 -20.26 14.57
N THR A 132 4.51 -20.33 13.33
CA THR A 132 3.11 -20.06 13.05
C THR A 132 2.22 -21.11 13.75
N PRO A 133 1.60 -20.80 14.90
CA PRO A 133 0.46 -21.58 15.35
C PRO A 133 -0.69 -21.24 14.39
N GLN A 134 -0.86 -22.04 13.37
CA GLN A 134 -1.89 -21.88 12.35
C GLN A 134 -3.32 -21.98 12.92
N SER A 135 -3.48 -22.37 14.19
CA SER A 135 -4.79 -22.74 14.73
C SER A 135 -5.48 -21.69 15.60
N LEU A 136 -4.78 -20.75 16.25
CA LEU A 136 -5.38 -19.90 17.28
C LEU A 136 -5.96 -18.57 16.81
N MET A 137 -5.77 -18.16 15.54
CA MET A 137 -6.28 -16.89 15.01
C MET A 137 -6.83 -17.01 13.57
N ARG A 138 -7.30 -18.18 13.16
CA ARG A 138 -7.95 -18.30 11.85
C ARG A 138 -9.31 -17.61 11.91
N GLN A 139 -9.50 -16.62 11.04
CA GLN A 139 -10.80 -16.01 10.88
C GLN A 139 -11.67 -16.91 10.01
N ARG A 140 -12.76 -17.40 10.57
CA ARG A 140 -13.70 -18.29 9.87
C ARG A 140 -14.67 -17.45 9.04
N ILE A 141 -14.62 -17.60 7.73
CA ILE A 141 -15.43 -16.84 6.78
C ILE A 141 -16.42 -17.74 6.07
N LEU A 142 -17.69 -17.34 6.08
CA LEU A 142 -18.76 -17.92 5.30
C LEU A 142 -19.07 -17.01 4.11
N ILE A 143 -19.19 -17.56 2.91
CA ILE A 143 -19.63 -16.81 1.73
C ILE A 143 -21.11 -17.07 1.52
N PHE A 144 -21.93 -16.00 1.55
CA PHE A 144 -23.35 -16.06 1.23
C PHE A 144 -23.53 -15.82 -0.27
N GLY A 145 -23.94 -16.85 -1.00
CA GLY A 145 -24.06 -16.94 -2.44
C GLY A 145 -23.33 -18.18 -3.01
N SER A 146 -23.76 -18.66 -4.18
CA SER A 146 -23.19 -19.84 -4.84
C SER A 146 -22.83 -19.62 -6.30
N GLY A 147 -23.03 -18.44 -6.84
CA GLY A 147 -22.71 -18.07 -8.23
C GLY A 147 -21.25 -17.67 -8.47
N SER A 148 -20.97 -17.15 -9.66
CA SER A 148 -19.63 -16.73 -10.13
C SER A 148 -18.92 -15.76 -9.19
N ARG A 149 -19.64 -14.79 -8.61
CA ARG A 149 -19.10 -13.82 -7.64
C ARG A 149 -18.64 -14.51 -6.35
N ALA A 150 -19.42 -15.44 -5.83
CA ALA A 150 -19.06 -16.22 -4.64
C ALA A 150 -17.78 -17.03 -4.87
N LYS A 151 -17.70 -17.71 -6.04
CA LYS A 151 -16.50 -18.46 -6.46
C LYS A 151 -15.26 -17.58 -6.59
N MET A 152 -15.40 -16.37 -7.13
CA MET A 152 -14.31 -15.38 -7.23
C MET A 152 -13.82 -14.96 -5.84
N VAL A 153 -14.73 -14.64 -4.92
CA VAL A 153 -14.39 -14.27 -3.53
C VAL A 153 -13.66 -15.43 -2.85
N GLY A 154 -14.15 -16.65 -2.95
CA GLY A 154 -13.53 -17.83 -2.36
C GLY A 154 -12.12 -18.09 -2.88
N LYS A 155 -11.89 -17.97 -4.19
CA LYS A 155 -10.55 -18.07 -4.78
C LYS A 155 -9.63 -16.95 -4.32
N SER A 156 -10.15 -15.73 -4.19
CA SER A 156 -9.38 -14.59 -3.68
C SER A 156 -8.98 -14.80 -2.23
N LEU A 157 -9.90 -15.23 -1.37
CA LEU A 157 -9.63 -15.54 0.04
C LEU A 157 -8.52 -16.58 0.21
N GLN A 158 -8.61 -17.69 -0.50
CA GLN A 158 -7.61 -18.77 -0.44
C GLN A 158 -6.22 -18.32 -0.89
N ARG A 159 -6.13 -17.32 -1.79
CA ARG A 159 -4.86 -16.79 -2.30
C ARG A 159 -4.29 -15.65 -1.44
N SER A 160 -5.17 -14.85 -0.83
CA SER A 160 -4.78 -13.57 -0.23
C SER A 160 -4.44 -13.64 1.26
N ASP A 161 -5.01 -14.57 2.00
CA ASP A 161 -4.77 -14.66 3.45
C ASP A 161 -4.74 -16.12 3.95
N PRO A 162 -3.56 -16.66 4.28
CA PRO A 162 -3.44 -18.02 4.83
C PRO A 162 -4.04 -18.16 6.23
N ASN A 163 -4.40 -17.04 6.90
CA ASN A 163 -5.06 -17.08 8.22
C ASN A 163 -6.59 -17.08 8.10
N VAL A 164 -7.13 -17.08 6.90
CA VAL A 164 -8.56 -17.22 6.65
C VAL A 164 -8.88 -18.70 6.47
N ASP A 165 -9.88 -19.15 7.22
CA ASP A 165 -10.51 -20.47 7.06
C ASP A 165 -11.84 -20.26 6.33
N LEU A 166 -11.88 -20.66 5.05
CA LEU A 166 -13.12 -20.62 4.29
C LEU A 166 -13.98 -21.81 4.74
N VAL A 167 -14.95 -21.54 5.59
CA VAL A 167 -15.89 -22.54 6.13
C VAL A 167 -16.69 -23.19 5.00
N GLY A 168 -17.20 -22.37 4.08
CA GLY A 168 -17.97 -22.83 2.93
C GLY A 168 -18.82 -21.75 2.32
N TYR A 169 -19.79 -22.19 1.52
CA TYR A 169 -20.72 -21.31 0.81
C TYR A 169 -22.14 -21.63 1.26
N PHE A 170 -22.94 -20.61 1.45
CA PHE A 170 -24.36 -20.73 1.72
C PHE A 170 -25.16 -20.24 0.51
N ALA A 171 -25.92 -21.15 -0.15
CA ALA A 171 -26.66 -20.80 -1.35
C ALA A 171 -27.80 -19.80 -1.02
N SER A 172 -27.95 -18.78 -1.86
CA SER A 172 -29.12 -17.91 -1.82
C SER A 172 -30.34 -18.67 -2.35
N PRO A 173 -31.56 -18.47 -1.80
CA PRO A 173 -32.78 -19.13 -2.29
C PRO A 173 -33.09 -18.92 -3.78
N LYS A 174 -32.47 -17.93 -4.41
CA LYS A 174 -32.65 -17.57 -5.84
C LYS A 174 -31.38 -17.66 -6.69
N ASP A 175 -30.33 -18.29 -6.21
CA ASP A 175 -29.14 -18.53 -7.05
C ASP A 175 -29.52 -19.55 -8.14
N SER A 176 -29.82 -19.05 -9.33
CA SER A 176 -30.25 -19.87 -10.49
C SER A 176 -29.14 -20.73 -11.09
N GLU A 177 -27.87 -20.36 -10.86
CA GLU A 177 -26.70 -21.08 -11.34
C GLU A 177 -25.71 -21.29 -10.19
N THR A 178 -25.62 -22.54 -9.71
CA THR A 178 -24.64 -22.91 -8.70
C THR A 178 -23.35 -23.32 -9.39
N GLU A 179 -22.32 -22.46 -9.33
CA GLU A 179 -20.99 -22.79 -9.86
C GLU A 179 -20.09 -23.52 -8.85
N ILE A 180 -20.59 -23.78 -7.67
CA ILE A 180 -19.86 -24.36 -6.54
C ILE A 180 -20.24 -25.83 -6.40
N SER A 181 -19.26 -26.71 -6.23
CA SER A 181 -19.52 -28.13 -6.02
C SER A 181 -20.30 -28.37 -4.72
N ALA A 182 -21.15 -29.39 -4.71
CA ALA A 182 -21.99 -29.75 -3.56
C ALA A 182 -21.20 -29.92 -2.23
N ARG A 183 -19.92 -30.32 -2.30
CA ARG A 183 -19.04 -30.45 -1.11
C ARG A 183 -18.70 -29.14 -0.43
N GLY A 184 -18.79 -28.00 -1.14
CA GLY A 184 -18.52 -26.68 -0.59
C GLY A 184 -19.77 -25.95 -0.09
N LEU A 185 -20.96 -26.51 -0.29
CA LEU A 185 -22.23 -25.89 0.07
C LEU A 185 -22.71 -26.40 1.43
N LEU A 186 -22.94 -25.47 2.36
CA LEU A 186 -23.38 -25.76 3.71
C LEU A 186 -24.92 -25.72 3.87
N SER A 187 -25.64 -25.20 2.86
CA SER A 187 -27.11 -25.01 2.88
C SER A 187 -27.93 -26.29 2.63
N GLY A 188 -27.28 -27.45 2.46
CA GLY A 188 -28.01 -28.72 2.24
C GLY A 188 -28.80 -28.71 0.94
N LEU A 189 -28.13 -28.92 -0.19
CA LEU A 189 -28.76 -29.09 -1.52
C LEU A 189 -29.11 -30.55 -1.74
N GLY A 190 -30.22 -31.02 -1.16
CA GLY A 190 -30.81 -32.33 -1.49
C GLY A 190 -32.21 -32.44 -0.93
N PRO A 191 -33.12 -33.16 -1.63
CA PRO A 191 -34.50 -33.33 -1.17
C PRO A 191 -34.64 -34.12 0.15
N LEU A 192 -33.54 -34.64 0.69
CA LEU A 192 -33.49 -35.44 1.92
C LEU A 192 -32.67 -34.85 3.05
N THR A 193 -32.00 -33.69 2.86
CA THR A 193 -31.28 -33.01 3.95
C THR A 193 -32.11 -31.86 4.49
N PRO A 194 -32.31 -31.75 5.83
CA PRO A 194 -33.01 -30.63 6.40
C PRO A 194 -32.27 -29.33 6.03
N GLN A 195 -33.01 -28.38 5.47
CA GLN A 195 -32.50 -27.07 5.10
C GLN A 195 -32.13 -26.36 6.40
N LYS A 196 -30.83 -26.29 6.73
CA LYS A 196 -30.33 -25.54 7.89
C LYS A 196 -30.54 -24.05 7.66
N SER A 197 -30.98 -23.33 8.67
CA SER A 197 -31.03 -21.87 8.59
C SER A 197 -29.62 -21.28 8.54
N LEU A 198 -29.48 -20.07 8.00
CA LEU A 198 -28.17 -19.39 7.99
C LEU A 198 -27.62 -19.20 9.42
N THR A 199 -28.49 -18.89 10.36
CA THR A 199 -28.15 -18.69 11.77
C THR A 199 -27.62 -19.98 12.43
N ASP A 200 -28.22 -21.13 12.11
CA ASP A 200 -27.76 -22.42 12.67
C ASP A 200 -26.37 -22.78 12.14
N VAL A 201 -26.12 -22.61 10.84
CA VAL A 201 -24.82 -22.84 10.24
C VAL A 201 -23.75 -21.93 10.83
N VAL A 202 -24.08 -20.66 11.04
CA VAL A 202 -23.16 -19.66 11.60
C VAL A 202 -22.73 -20.02 13.03
N ILE A 203 -23.66 -20.50 13.86
CA ILE A 203 -23.40 -20.94 15.23
C ILE A 203 -22.60 -22.25 15.24
N GLU A 204 -23.03 -23.26 14.50
CA GLU A 204 -22.41 -24.58 14.43
C GLU A 204 -20.96 -24.49 13.94
N GLU A 205 -20.73 -23.70 12.88
CA GLU A 205 -19.43 -23.52 12.27
C GLU A 205 -18.60 -22.38 12.89
N ARG A 206 -19.09 -21.72 13.92
CA ARG A 206 -18.41 -20.58 14.60
C ARG A 206 -17.87 -19.55 13.61
N VAL A 207 -18.74 -19.03 12.76
CA VAL A 207 -18.40 -18.09 11.71
C VAL A 207 -18.11 -16.70 12.30
N ASP A 208 -16.97 -16.11 11.95
CA ASP A 208 -16.58 -14.75 12.38
C ASP A 208 -17.08 -13.67 11.43
N GLU A 209 -17.15 -14.00 10.13
CA GLU A 209 -17.53 -13.02 9.10
C GLU A 209 -18.32 -13.69 7.96
N ILE A 210 -19.42 -13.06 7.55
CA ILE A 210 -20.20 -13.44 6.37
C ILE A 210 -19.91 -12.43 5.26
N VAL A 211 -19.44 -12.93 4.10
CA VAL A 211 -19.26 -12.12 2.90
C VAL A 211 -20.44 -12.35 1.97
N VAL A 212 -21.26 -11.31 1.77
CA VAL A 212 -22.45 -11.38 0.92
C VAL A 212 -22.05 -11.23 -0.54
N ALA A 213 -22.09 -12.35 -1.29
CA ALA A 213 -21.61 -12.47 -2.66
C ALA A 213 -22.71 -12.80 -3.69
N VAL A 214 -23.92 -12.35 -3.45
CA VAL A 214 -25.05 -12.53 -4.38
C VAL A 214 -25.00 -11.55 -5.54
N SER A 215 -25.38 -12.01 -6.73
CA SER A 215 -25.39 -11.19 -7.95
C SER A 215 -26.57 -10.22 -7.98
N GLU A 216 -27.76 -10.65 -7.59
CA GLU A 216 -28.96 -9.84 -7.49
C GLU A 216 -29.33 -9.56 -6.03
N ARG A 217 -29.42 -8.28 -5.68
CA ARG A 217 -29.86 -7.86 -4.33
C ARG A 217 -31.36 -7.56 -4.27
N ARG A 218 -32.06 -7.53 -5.43
CA ARG A 218 -33.48 -7.24 -5.55
C ARG A 218 -34.29 -8.54 -5.60
N GLY A 219 -35.54 -8.49 -5.19
CA GLY A 219 -36.48 -9.61 -5.38
C GLY A 219 -36.39 -10.75 -4.33
N GLY A 220 -35.91 -10.50 -3.10
CA GLY A 220 -35.97 -11.50 -2.01
C GLY A 220 -34.84 -12.55 -2.03
N SER A 221 -33.77 -12.31 -2.77
CA SER A 221 -32.57 -13.18 -2.77
C SER A 221 -31.71 -13.04 -1.51
N MET A 222 -31.93 -12.00 -0.69
CA MET A 222 -31.24 -11.77 0.57
C MET A 222 -32.16 -12.02 1.76
N PRO A 223 -31.83 -12.95 2.66
CA PRO A 223 -32.53 -13.14 3.92
C PRO A 223 -32.08 -12.07 4.92
N LEU A 224 -32.60 -10.84 4.74
CA LEU A 224 -32.19 -9.67 5.54
C LEU A 224 -32.36 -9.89 7.04
N ARG A 225 -33.42 -10.60 7.45
CA ARG A 225 -33.68 -10.90 8.86
C ARG A 225 -32.59 -11.81 9.44
N GLU A 226 -32.29 -12.92 8.78
CA GLU A 226 -31.28 -13.86 9.25
C GLU A 226 -29.87 -13.23 9.27
N LEU A 227 -29.53 -12.42 8.25
CA LEU A 227 -28.27 -11.66 8.21
C LEU A 227 -28.18 -10.63 9.35
N LEU A 228 -29.32 -9.99 9.70
CA LEU A 228 -29.39 -9.08 10.83
C LEU A 228 -29.24 -9.84 12.15
N ASP A 229 -29.90 -11.00 12.31
CA ASP A 229 -29.80 -11.85 13.50
C ASP A 229 -28.36 -12.31 13.70
N CYS A 230 -27.66 -12.77 12.65
CA CYS A 230 -26.23 -13.08 12.70
C CYS A 230 -25.38 -11.87 13.15
N LYS A 231 -25.69 -10.69 12.62
CA LYS A 231 -24.98 -9.44 12.98
C LYS A 231 -25.17 -9.06 14.44
N LEU A 232 -26.37 -9.22 14.96
CA LEU A 232 -26.71 -8.97 16.38
C LEU A 232 -26.02 -9.98 17.31
N GLN A 233 -25.73 -11.19 16.85
CA GLN A 233 -24.95 -12.20 17.55
C GLN A 233 -23.43 -11.93 17.50
N GLY A 234 -22.99 -10.82 16.89
CA GLY A 234 -21.57 -10.42 16.84
C GLY A 234 -20.83 -10.86 15.59
N VAL A 235 -21.48 -11.56 14.65
CA VAL A 235 -20.89 -11.95 13.36
C VAL A 235 -20.81 -10.75 12.43
N ARG A 236 -19.66 -10.53 11.81
CA ARG A 236 -19.49 -9.43 10.87
C ARG A 236 -20.13 -9.77 9.53
N VAL A 237 -21.08 -8.98 9.07
CA VAL A 237 -21.70 -9.12 7.75
C VAL A 237 -21.16 -7.99 6.86
N VAL A 238 -20.52 -8.34 5.76
CA VAL A 238 -19.89 -7.40 4.83
C VAL A 238 -20.28 -7.72 3.38
N ASP A 239 -20.30 -6.72 2.51
CA ASP A 239 -20.42 -6.93 1.08
C ASP A 239 -19.04 -7.21 0.44
N ILE A 240 -19.03 -7.64 -0.82
CA ILE A 240 -17.81 -7.98 -1.56
C ILE A 240 -16.87 -6.76 -1.65
N ALA A 241 -17.40 -5.58 -1.96
CA ALA A 241 -16.58 -4.38 -2.13
C ALA A 241 -15.87 -4.01 -0.82
N THR A 242 -16.60 -4.03 0.30
CA THR A 242 -16.04 -3.78 1.64
C THR A 242 -15.05 -4.87 2.05
N HIS A 243 -15.29 -6.12 1.68
CA HIS A 243 -14.36 -7.22 1.97
C HIS A 243 -13.01 -7.00 1.25
N PHE A 244 -13.01 -6.71 -0.05
CA PHE A 244 -11.79 -6.45 -0.82
C PHE A 244 -11.10 -5.15 -0.41
N GLU A 245 -11.87 -4.10 -0.07
CA GLU A 245 -11.32 -2.88 0.50
C GLU A 245 -10.50 -3.14 1.76
N LYS A 246 -11.00 -3.99 2.65
CA LYS A 246 -10.31 -4.34 3.89
C LYS A 246 -9.10 -5.25 3.67
N THR A 247 -9.24 -6.28 2.84
CA THR A 247 -8.24 -7.35 2.72
C THR A 247 -7.12 -7.01 1.75
N LEU A 248 -7.43 -6.36 0.62
CA LEU A 248 -6.49 -6.10 -0.46
C LEU A 248 -6.08 -4.62 -0.56
N GLY A 249 -6.79 -3.71 0.12
CA GLY A 249 -6.57 -2.27 -0.03
C GLY A 249 -6.87 -1.79 -1.45
N GLN A 250 -7.92 -2.35 -2.07
CA GLN A 250 -8.39 -2.00 -3.41
C GLN A 250 -9.91 -2.01 -3.48
N ILE A 251 -10.48 -1.20 -4.36
CA ILE A 251 -11.93 -1.13 -4.60
C ILE A 251 -12.20 -1.81 -5.95
N ARG A 252 -12.67 -3.04 -5.91
CA ARG A 252 -12.88 -3.84 -7.11
C ARG A 252 -14.05 -3.32 -7.95
N LEU A 253 -13.79 -3.05 -9.23
CA LEU A 253 -14.77 -2.49 -10.17
C LEU A 253 -15.95 -3.43 -10.43
N ASP A 254 -15.70 -4.76 -10.44
CA ASP A 254 -16.72 -5.79 -10.62
C ASP A 254 -17.64 -5.97 -9.40
N ALA A 255 -17.23 -5.47 -8.24
CA ALA A 255 -17.98 -5.54 -6.99
C ALA A 255 -18.65 -4.21 -6.58
N VAL A 256 -18.21 -3.10 -7.16
CA VAL A 256 -18.68 -1.75 -6.84
C VAL A 256 -19.96 -1.42 -7.61
N SER A 257 -20.90 -0.77 -6.95
CA SER A 257 -22.07 -0.15 -7.56
C SER A 257 -22.03 1.38 -7.40
N ALA A 258 -22.74 2.11 -8.25
CA ALA A 258 -22.87 3.56 -8.11
C ALA A 258 -23.40 3.96 -6.72
N GLY A 259 -24.38 3.21 -6.18
CA GLY A 259 -24.90 3.43 -4.83
C GLY A 259 -23.82 3.27 -3.76
N TRP A 260 -22.92 2.31 -3.90
CA TRP A 260 -21.82 2.12 -2.95
C TRP A 260 -20.84 3.31 -2.98
N LEU A 261 -20.55 3.89 -4.15
CA LEU A 261 -19.69 5.07 -4.27
C LEU A 261 -20.37 6.33 -3.72
N ILE A 262 -21.69 6.48 -3.90
CA ILE A 262 -22.46 7.67 -3.48
C ILE A 262 -22.71 7.66 -1.97
N PHE A 263 -23.12 6.51 -1.42
CA PHE A 263 -23.54 6.39 -0.02
C PHE A 263 -22.42 5.88 0.91
N GLY A 264 -21.28 5.42 0.35
CA GLY A 264 -20.15 4.97 1.13
C GLY A 264 -19.42 6.14 1.79
N ASP A 265 -18.96 5.93 3.02
CA ASP A 265 -18.09 6.88 3.72
C ASP A 265 -16.76 7.07 2.98
N GLY A 266 -16.20 8.27 3.04
CA GLY A 266 -14.98 8.64 2.36
C GLY A 266 -15.25 9.52 1.14
N PHE A 267 -14.32 9.63 0.21
CA PHE A 267 -14.37 10.50 -0.98
C PHE A 267 -14.50 12.02 -0.70
N GLN A 268 -14.80 12.43 0.52
CA GLN A 268 -14.93 13.84 0.92
C GLN A 268 -13.63 14.35 1.53
N GLN A 269 -13.23 15.53 1.05
CA GLN A 269 -12.06 16.23 1.57
C GLN A 269 -12.53 17.40 2.44
N GLY A 270 -12.36 17.28 3.77
CA GLY A 270 -12.57 18.42 4.67
C GLY A 270 -11.49 19.49 4.47
N LEU A 271 -11.84 20.77 4.67
CA LEU A 271 -10.93 21.89 4.50
C LEU A 271 -9.63 21.74 5.31
N ILE A 272 -9.76 21.40 6.60
CA ILE A 272 -8.60 21.21 7.50
C ILE A 272 -7.63 20.17 6.92
N ARG A 273 -8.15 19.05 6.45
CA ARG A 273 -7.36 17.97 5.87
C ARG A 273 -6.62 18.44 4.61
N THR A 274 -7.28 19.18 3.75
CA THR A 274 -6.70 19.75 2.52
C THR A 274 -5.56 20.70 2.85
N VAL A 275 -5.72 21.58 3.85
CA VAL A 275 -4.68 22.53 4.29
C VAL A 275 -3.49 21.79 4.90
N VAL A 276 -3.73 20.87 5.82
CA VAL A 276 -2.66 20.08 6.48
C VAL A 276 -1.89 19.23 5.45
N LYS A 277 -2.61 18.61 4.52
CA LYS A 277 -1.99 17.87 3.39
C LYS A 277 -1.14 18.78 2.52
N ARG A 278 -1.62 19.99 2.21
CA ARG A 278 -0.87 20.96 1.40
C ARG A 278 0.41 21.42 2.09
N LEU A 279 0.34 21.71 3.39
CA LEU A 279 1.52 22.08 4.19
C LEU A 279 2.54 20.94 4.22
N PHE A 280 2.08 19.72 4.45
CA PHE A 280 2.92 18.52 4.39
C PHE A 280 3.62 18.36 3.03
N ASP A 281 2.88 18.48 1.93
CA ASP A 281 3.43 18.39 0.57
C ASP A 281 4.51 19.45 0.33
N ILE A 282 4.28 20.70 0.73
CA ILE A 282 5.25 21.80 0.57
C ILE A 282 6.53 21.52 1.35
N VAL A 283 6.39 21.19 2.64
CA VAL A 283 7.55 20.97 3.52
C VAL A 283 8.39 19.79 3.04
N CYS A 284 7.73 18.66 2.76
CA CYS A 284 8.44 17.47 2.29
C CYS A 284 9.05 17.66 0.89
N ALA A 285 8.36 18.32 -0.03
CA ALA A 285 8.90 18.61 -1.36
C ALA A 285 10.11 19.55 -1.30
N ALA A 286 10.08 20.58 -0.44
CA ALA A 286 11.22 21.49 -0.24
C ALA A 286 12.44 20.73 0.31
N ILE A 287 12.25 19.89 1.33
CA ILE A 287 13.32 19.04 1.88
C ILE A 287 13.89 18.10 0.80
N LEU A 288 13.02 17.43 0.05
CA LEU A 288 13.43 16.50 -1.01
C LEU A 288 14.19 17.23 -2.13
N ILE A 289 13.81 18.42 -2.52
CA ILE A 289 14.54 19.23 -3.51
C ILE A 289 15.95 19.55 -3.01
N VAL A 290 16.10 20.00 -1.76
CA VAL A 290 17.42 20.28 -1.17
C VAL A 290 18.29 19.01 -1.17
N VAL A 291 17.76 17.89 -0.68
CA VAL A 291 18.49 16.61 -0.63
C VAL A 291 18.83 16.08 -2.02
N ALA A 292 17.92 16.20 -2.98
CA ALA A 292 18.10 15.70 -4.34
C ALA A 292 18.88 16.67 -5.25
N SER A 293 19.09 17.93 -4.84
CA SER A 293 19.72 18.96 -5.67
C SER A 293 21.10 18.57 -6.23
N PRO A 294 22.02 17.90 -5.51
CA PRO A 294 23.29 17.47 -6.09
C PRO A 294 23.08 16.46 -7.24
N ILE A 295 22.18 15.51 -7.06
CA ILE A 295 21.85 14.50 -8.08
C ILE A 295 21.20 15.18 -9.28
N MET A 296 20.29 16.13 -9.06
CA MET A 296 19.62 16.87 -10.12
C MET A 296 20.62 17.72 -10.94
N LEU A 297 21.60 18.36 -10.28
CA LEU A 297 22.64 19.14 -10.95
C LEU A 297 23.57 18.25 -11.79
N ILE A 298 24.02 17.10 -11.24
CA ILE A 298 24.81 16.12 -11.98
C ILE A 298 24.04 15.62 -13.19
N THR A 299 22.75 15.29 -13.02
CA THR A 299 21.90 14.82 -14.11
C THR A 299 21.74 15.88 -15.19
N ALA A 300 21.52 17.12 -14.82
CA ALA A 300 21.44 18.25 -15.75
C ALA A 300 22.74 18.42 -16.55
N LEU A 301 23.90 18.30 -15.89
CA LEU A 301 25.20 18.36 -16.55
C LEU A 301 25.38 17.19 -17.54
N LEU A 302 25.04 15.97 -17.14
CA LEU A 302 25.14 14.79 -18.02
C LEU A 302 24.25 14.94 -19.26
N LEU A 303 23.04 15.48 -19.10
CA LEU A 303 22.14 15.73 -20.23
C LEU A 303 22.63 16.85 -21.15
N LEU A 304 23.30 17.87 -20.61
CA LEU A 304 23.97 18.90 -21.41
C LEU A 304 25.12 18.30 -22.22
N LEU A 305 25.95 17.46 -21.61
CA LEU A 305 27.08 16.79 -22.27
C LEU A 305 26.62 15.78 -23.32
N GLU A 306 25.49 15.08 -23.10
CA GLU A 306 24.91 14.18 -24.10
C GLU A 306 24.39 14.96 -25.32
N GLY A 307 23.98 16.23 -25.14
CA GLY A 307 23.48 17.09 -26.19
C GLY A 307 22.08 16.71 -26.68
N GLY A 308 21.69 17.24 -27.86
CA GLY A 308 20.48 16.81 -28.58
C GLY A 308 19.16 17.40 -28.06
N GLY A 309 19.17 18.51 -27.27
CA GLY A 309 17.94 19.22 -26.91
C GLY A 309 17.89 19.76 -25.47
N PRO A 310 16.74 20.22 -24.99
CA PRO A 310 16.58 20.81 -23.69
C PRO A 310 16.80 19.79 -22.56
N ILE A 311 17.25 20.24 -21.40
CA ILE A 311 17.47 19.40 -20.20
C ILE A 311 16.13 18.89 -19.65
N LEU A 312 15.12 19.76 -19.63
CA LEU A 312 13.79 19.48 -19.10
C LEU A 312 12.81 19.20 -20.24
N TYR A 313 11.93 18.27 -20.00
CA TYR A 313 10.81 17.92 -20.87
C TYR A 313 9.50 18.25 -20.15
N LEU A 314 8.63 18.98 -20.84
CA LEU A 314 7.29 19.33 -20.36
C LEU A 314 6.26 18.48 -21.08
N GLN A 315 5.34 17.89 -20.33
CA GLN A 315 4.28 17.08 -20.89
C GLN A 315 2.94 17.41 -20.24
N GLU A 316 1.96 17.75 -21.09
CA GLU A 316 0.60 18.01 -20.62
C GLU A 316 -0.05 16.74 -20.06
N ARG A 317 -0.66 16.87 -18.89
CA ARG A 317 -1.34 15.81 -18.14
C ARG A 317 -2.63 16.33 -17.54
N VAL A 318 -3.52 15.38 -17.22
CA VAL A 318 -4.79 15.68 -16.52
C VAL A 318 -4.57 15.64 -15.01
N GLY A 319 -4.96 16.71 -14.34
CA GLY A 319 -4.85 16.90 -12.90
C GLY A 319 -6.19 16.92 -12.17
N LEU A 320 -6.24 17.66 -11.08
CA LEU A 320 -7.42 17.79 -10.22
C LEU A 320 -8.65 18.29 -11.02
N ASN A 321 -9.76 17.59 -10.86
CA ASN A 321 -11.04 17.91 -11.53
C ASN A 321 -10.93 18.04 -13.06
N GLY A 322 -10.02 17.28 -13.68
CA GLY A 322 -9.84 17.30 -15.14
C GLY A 322 -9.03 18.47 -15.68
N ARG A 323 -8.48 19.35 -14.84
CA ARG A 323 -7.67 20.49 -15.30
C ARG A 323 -6.35 20.03 -15.89
N LEU A 324 -5.97 20.57 -17.03
CA LEU A 324 -4.70 20.29 -17.66
C LEU A 324 -3.56 21.06 -16.97
N PHE A 325 -2.41 20.41 -16.84
CA PHE A 325 -1.18 21.01 -16.33
C PHE A 325 0.04 20.35 -16.94
N ASN A 326 1.20 21.01 -16.87
CA ASN A 326 2.45 20.48 -17.40
C ASN A 326 3.27 19.77 -16.32
N VAL A 327 3.51 18.49 -16.53
CA VAL A 327 4.47 17.70 -15.72
C VAL A 327 5.87 18.00 -16.23
N VAL A 328 6.77 18.33 -15.31
CA VAL A 328 8.18 18.63 -15.60
C VAL A 328 9.03 17.39 -15.31
N LYS A 329 9.84 16.95 -16.28
CA LYS A 329 10.76 15.81 -16.13
C LYS A 329 12.13 16.14 -16.73
N PHE A 330 13.15 15.41 -16.35
CA PHE A 330 14.38 15.39 -17.14
C PHE A 330 14.14 14.69 -18.47
N ARG A 331 14.75 15.20 -19.53
CA ARG A 331 14.71 14.56 -20.83
C ARG A 331 15.36 13.18 -20.75
N SER A 332 14.61 12.13 -21.01
CA SER A 332 15.11 10.75 -21.05
C SER A 332 14.99 10.08 -22.42
N MET A 333 14.35 10.77 -23.37
CA MET A 333 14.17 10.33 -24.75
C MET A 333 14.72 11.35 -25.74
N ARG A 334 14.96 10.91 -26.97
CA ARG A 334 15.33 11.79 -28.06
C ARG A 334 14.23 12.79 -28.37
N THR A 335 14.57 13.97 -28.88
CA THR A 335 13.61 15.03 -29.20
C THR A 335 12.65 14.66 -30.33
N ASP A 336 13.01 13.66 -31.13
CA ASP A 336 12.20 13.13 -32.24
C ASP A 336 11.32 11.91 -31.83
N ALA A 337 11.25 11.59 -30.56
CA ALA A 337 10.58 10.38 -30.06
C ALA A 337 9.07 10.29 -30.38
N GLU A 338 8.40 11.42 -30.63
CA GLU A 338 6.96 11.50 -30.94
C GLU A 338 6.69 12.32 -32.21
N LYS A 339 7.54 12.18 -33.24
CA LYS A 339 7.35 12.89 -34.53
C LYS A 339 5.99 12.62 -35.18
N ASP A 340 5.42 11.43 -34.95
CA ASP A 340 4.12 11.03 -35.49
C ASP A 340 2.93 11.70 -34.80
N GLY A 341 3.16 12.49 -33.73
CA GLY A 341 2.13 13.18 -32.96
C GLY A 341 1.16 12.25 -32.20
N GLN A 342 1.34 10.93 -32.31
CA GLN A 342 0.47 9.97 -31.63
C GLN A 342 1.04 9.55 -30.27
N PRO A 343 0.28 9.71 -29.17
CA PRO A 343 0.67 9.23 -27.87
C PRO A 343 0.78 7.71 -27.87
N ARG A 344 1.95 7.18 -27.48
CA ARG A 344 2.15 5.73 -27.29
C ARG A 344 2.60 5.46 -25.86
N TRP A 345 2.13 4.33 -25.30
CA TRP A 345 2.70 3.83 -24.06
C TRP A 345 4.16 3.42 -24.25
N ALA A 346 5.00 3.65 -23.26
CA ALA A 346 6.41 3.25 -23.31
C ALA A 346 6.52 1.71 -23.29
N ALA A 347 7.35 1.18 -24.17
CA ALA A 347 7.68 -0.24 -24.21
C ALA A 347 8.88 -0.56 -23.28
N ALA A 348 9.04 -1.83 -22.89
CA ALA A 348 10.14 -2.26 -22.01
C ALA A 348 11.53 -2.04 -22.64
N GLN A 349 11.64 -2.16 -23.96
CA GLN A 349 12.84 -1.84 -24.75
C GLN A 349 12.47 -0.77 -25.79
N ASP A 350 12.48 0.48 -25.35
CA ASP A 350 12.13 1.62 -26.17
C ASP A 350 13.43 2.23 -26.75
N ASP A 351 13.60 2.15 -28.05
CA ASP A 351 14.76 2.65 -28.81
C ASP A 351 14.87 4.19 -28.82
N ARG A 352 13.80 4.86 -28.45
CA ARG A 352 13.74 6.32 -28.29
C ARG A 352 14.49 6.82 -27.05
N VAL A 353 14.84 5.92 -26.11
CA VAL A 353 15.50 6.28 -24.85
C VAL A 353 16.99 6.52 -25.06
N THR A 354 17.51 7.66 -24.57
CA THR A 354 18.94 8.00 -24.65
C THR A 354 19.79 7.15 -23.68
N LYS A 355 21.12 7.20 -23.81
CA LYS A 355 22.02 6.44 -22.89
C LYS A 355 21.89 6.93 -21.45
N VAL A 356 21.96 8.25 -21.23
CA VAL A 356 21.72 8.88 -19.92
C VAL A 356 20.28 8.63 -19.48
N GLY A 357 19.32 8.77 -20.41
CA GLY A 357 17.90 8.53 -20.19
C GLY A 357 17.60 7.15 -19.58
N ARG A 358 18.28 6.11 -20.05
CA ARG A 358 18.13 4.73 -19.54
C ARG A 358 18.50 4.62 -18.06
N VAL A 359 19.58 5.28 -17.65
CA VAL A 359 20.04 5.27 -16.26
C VAL A 359 19.07 6.05 -15.38
N ILE A 360 18.72 7.28 -15.77
CA ILE A 360 17.87 8.14 -14.95
C ILE A 360 16.43 7.60 -14.82
N ARG A 361 15.89 6.91 -15.85
CA ARG A 361 14.59 6.20 -15.77
C ARG A 361 14.63 5.02 -14.84
N LYS A 362 15.68 4.20 -14.93
CA LYS A 362 15.86 3.05 -14.03
C LYS A 362 15.92 3.46 -12.55
N LEU A 363 16.52 4.61 -12.26
CA LEU A 363 16.65 5.16 -10.90
C LEU A 363 15.52 6.14 -10.54
N ARG A 364 14.56 6.38 -11.43
CA ARG A 364 13.47 7.37 -11.25
C ARG A 364 13.96 8.81 -11.03
N ILE A 365 15.20 9.12 -11.41
CA ILE A 365 15.79 10.44 -11.30
C ILE A 365 15.11 11.42 -12.29
N ASP A 366 14.63 10.90 -13.42
CA ASP A 366 13.89 11.67 -14.43
C ASP A 366 12.61 12.32 -13.90
N GLU A 367 12.04 11.78 -12.83
CA GLU A 367 10.81 12.30 -12.22
C GLU A 367 11.05 13.32 -11.08
N LEU A 368 12.32 13.53 -10.62
CA LEU A 368 12.64 14.49 -9.55
C LEU A 368 12.17 15.92 -9.82
N PRO A 369 12.23 16.47 -11.08
CA PRO A 369 11.71 17.82 -11.33
C PRO A 369 10.22 18.00 -11.07
N GLN A 370 9.42 16.91 -10.96
CA GLN A 370 8.01 17.01 -10.58
C GLN A 370 7.80 17.58 -9.17
N LEU A 371 8.83 17.55 -8.31
CA LEU A 371 8.79 18.18 -7.00
C LEU A 371 8.50 19.69 -7.10
N PHE A 372 8.92 20.36 -8.17
CA PHE A 372 8.56 21.75 -8.43
C PHE A 372 7.06 21.91 -8.74
N SER A 373 6.44 20.94 -9.46
CA SER A 373 4.99 20.94 -9.67
C SER A 373 4.21 20.70 -8.36
N VAL A 374 4.81 19.99 -7.39
CA VAL A 374 4.25 19.85 -6.05
C VAL A 374 4.31 21.19 -5.30
N LEU A 375 5.44 21.91 -5.33
CA LEU A 375 5.56 23.24 -4.71
C LEU A 375 4.60 24.26 -5.34
N ASN A 376 4.42 24.20 -6.66
CA ASN A 376 3.48 25.06 -7.39
C ASN A 376 2.01 24.75 -7.04
N GLY A 377 1.71 23.51 -6.69
CA GLY A 377 0.37 23.07 -6.28
C GLY A 377 -0.44 22.33 -7.34
N ASP A 378 0.14 22.08 -8.50
CA ASP A 378 -0.47 21.30 -9.57
C ASP A 378 -0.51 19.80 -9.20
N MET A 379 0.49 19.37 -8.42
CA MET A 379 0.62 17.99 -7.92
C MET A 379 0.68 17.93 -6.39
N SER A 380 0.58 16.73 -5.88
CA SER A 380 0.89 16.32 -4.51
C SER A 380 2.07 15.34 -4.53
N LEU A 381 2.73 15.11 -3.40
CA LEU A 381 3.72 14.03 -3.29
C LEU A 381 3.06 12.67 -3.53
N VAL A 382 1.86 12.46 -2.94
CA VAL A 382 1.11 11.21 -3.03
C VAL A 382 -0.27 11.45 -3.64
N GLY A 383 -0.59 10.67 -4.66
CA GLY A 383 -1.86 10.71 -5.38
C GLY A 383 -1.87 9.76 -6.58
N PRO A 384 -2.97 9.65 -7.30
CA PRO A 384 -3.03 8.90 -8.55
C PRO A 384 -2.03 9.45 -9.58
N ARG A 385 -1.37 8.58 -10.35
CA ARG A 385 -0.42 9.02 -11.38
C ARG A 385 -1.15 9.80 -12.47
N PRO A 386 -0.68 11.02 -12.85
CA PRO A 386 -1.34 11.81 -13.90
C PRO A 386 -1.18 11.16 -15.27
N GLU A 387 -2.27 11.03 -16.01
CA GLU A 387 -2.28 10.48 -17.38
C GLU A 387 -2.45 11.58 -18.43
N ARG A 388 -2.09 11.29 -19.69
CA ARG A 388 -2.29 12.21 -20.83
C ARG A 388 -3.77 12.30 -21.16
N ALA A 389 -4.25 13.47 -21.59
CA ALA A 389 -5.65 13.71 -21.92
C ALA A 389 -6.22 12.65 -22.90
N TYR A 390 -5.47 12.33 -23.95
CA TYR A 390 -5.83 11.29 -24.92
C TYR A 390 -6.16 9.93 -24.27
N PHE A 391 -5.34 9.48 -23.29
CA PHE A 391 -5.61 8.22 -22.61
C PHE A 391 -6.74 8.34 -21.59
N VAL A 392 -6.88 9.49 -20.94
CA VAL A 392 -7.99 9.74 -20.01
C VAL A 392 -9.33 9.65 -20.73
N ASP A 393 -9.45 10.28 -21.89
CA ASP A 393 -10.67 10.27 -22.70
C ASP A 393 -11.03 8.85 -23.13
N LYS A 394 -10.05 8.11 -23.66
CA LYS A 394 -10.24 6.72 -24.05
C LYS A 394 -10.64 5.82 -22.86
N LEU A 395 -9.86 5.88 -21.76
CA LEU A 395 -10.08 5.01 -20.61
C LEU A 395 -11.38 5.34 -19.85
N THR A 396 -11.83 6.59 -19.89
CA THR A 396 -13.14 6.98 -19.30
C THR A 396 -14.31 6.39 -20.06
N GLN A 397 -14.17 6.16 -21.36
CA GLN A 397 -15.20 5.48 -22.16
C GLN A 397 -15.22 3.96 -21.94
N GLU A 398 -14.07 3.35 -21.69
CA GLU A 398 -13.92 1.91 -21.58
C GLU A 398 -14.03 1.38 -20.14
N ILE A 399 -13.62 2.19 -19.14
CA ILE A 399 -13.56 1.76 -17.73
C ILE A 399 -14.55 2.57 -16.88
N PRO A 400 -15.53 1.92 -16.23
CA PRO A 400 -16.46 2.60 -15.33
C PRO A 400 -15.71 3.33 -14.20
N TYR A 401 -16.19 4.54 -13.86
CA TYR A 401 -15.67 5.36 -12.76
C TYR A 401 -14.22 5.85 -12.92
N PHE A 402 -13.61 5.75 -14.11
CA PHE A 402 -12.21 6.13 -14.32
C PHE A 402 -11.94 7.60 -13.93
N ALA A 403 -12.87 8.51 -14.22
CA ALA A 403 -12.75 9.94 -13.90
C ALA A 403 -12.73 10.24 -12.39
N VAL A 404 -13.21 9.33 -11.52
CA VAL A 404 -13.26 9.53 -10.06
C VAL A 404 -11.85 9.71 -9.49
N ARG A 405 -10.81 9.13 -10.10
CA ARG A 405 -9.42 9.29 -9.69
C ARG A 405 -8.91 10.74 -9.77
N GLN A 406 -9.57 11.58 -10.54
CA GLN A 406 -9.24 13.01 -10.71
C GLN A 406 -9.83 13.91 -9.62
N SER A 407 -10.62 13.38 -8.69
CA SER A 407 -11.19 14.14 -7.57
C SER A 407 -10.15 14.53 -6.51
N VAL A 408 -8.94 14.01 -6.59
CA VAL A 408 -7.77 14.39 -5.78
C VAL A 408 -6.63 14.87 -6.68
N LYS A 409 -5.67 15.62 -6.12
CA LYS A 409 -4.47 16.01 -6.87
C LYS A 409 -3.67 14.78 -7.31
N PRO A 410 -3.12 14.78 -8.53
CA PRO A 410 -2.22 13.72 -8.98
C PRO A 410 -0.94 13.72 -8.15
N GLY A 411 -0.32 12.54 -7.99
CA GLY A 411 0.87 12.36 -7.19
C GLY A 411 2.13 12.06 -8.00
N VAL A 412 3.29 12.40 -7.43
CA VAL A 412 4.60 11.90 -7.90
C VAL A 412 4.67 10.39 -7.69
N THR A 413 4.20 9.92 -6.53
CA THR A 413 3.95 8.51 -6.24
C THR A 413 2.50 8.28 -5.84
N GLY A 414 2.05 7.03 -5.77
CA GLY A 414 0.68 6.72 -5.43
C GLY A 414 0.46 5.26 -5.05
N TRP A 415 -0.70 4.96 -4.45
CA TRP A 415 -1.03 3.62 -3.98
C TRP A 415 -0.98 2.57 -5.09
N ALA A 416 -1.51 2.88 -6.28
CA ALA A 416 -1.42 2.00 -7.45
C ALA A 416 0.04 1.76 -7.86
N GLN A 417 0.91 2.79 -7.80
CA GLN A 417 2.31 2.68 -8.23
C GLN A 417 3.15 1.77 -7.32
N VAL A 418 2.83 1.69 -6.03
CA VAL A 418 3.55 0.83 -5.08
C VAL A 418 2.97 -0.58 -4.97
N ARG A 419 1.70 -0.78 -5.36
CA ARG A 419 0.99 -2.07 -5.25
C ARG A 419 0.90 -2.85 -6.53
N TYR A 420 0.84 -2.18 -7.68
CA TYR A 420 0.67 -2.80 -8.97
C TYR A 420 1.89 -2.60 -9.86
N HIS A 421 2.34 -3.68 -10.50
CA HIS A 421 3.47 -3.62 -11.42
C HIS A 421 3.09 -2.89 -12.71
N TYR A 422 4.08 -2.44 -13.44
CA TYR A 422 3.87 -1.72 -14.68
C TYR A 422 3.11 -2.58 -15.72
N GLY A 423 2.06 -2.03 -16.29
CA GLY A 423 1.30 -2.57 -17.39
C GLY A 423 0.77 -1.42 -18.27
N ALA A 424 0.58 -1.66 -19.54
CA ALA A 424 0.26 -0.68 -20.57
C ALA A 424 -0.98 -1.12 -21.39
N SER A 425 -1.94 -1.80 -20.77
CA SER A 425 -3.21 -2.18 -21.36
C SER A 425 -4.39 -1.50 -20.67
N VAL A 426 -5.58 -1.65 -21.23
CA VAL A 426 -6.84 -1.19 -20.62
C VAL A 426 -7.12 -1.98 -19.35
N GLU A 427 -6.87 -3.27 -19.37
CA GLU A 427 -7.03 -4.17 -18.22
C GLU A 427 -6.09 -3.77 -17.07
N ASP A 428 -4.81 -3.46 -17.38
CA ASP A 428 -3.87 -2.94 -16.40
C ASP A 428 -4.33 -1.60 -15.82
N SER A 429 -4.94 -0.76 -16.65
CA SER A 429 -5.48 0.54 -16.23
C SER A 429 -6.69 0.36 -15.31
N ALA A 430 -7.53 -0.64 -15.56
CA ALA A 430 -8.64 -1.00 -14.69
C ALA A 430 -8.16 -1.54 -13.34
N GLU A 431 -7.13 -2.39 -13.34
CA GLU A 431 -6.54 -2.89 -12.09
C GLU A 431 -5.89 -1.77 -11.27
N LYS A 432 -5.16 -0.84 -11.92
CA LYS A 432 -4.59 0.35 -11.25
C LYS A 432 -5.67 1.24 -10.66
N LEU A 433 -6.78 1.44 -11.41
CA LEU A 433 -7.89 2.24 -10.94
C LEU A 433 -8.47 1.74 -9.62
N GLN A 434 -8.52 0.43 -9.39
CA GLN A 434 -9.03 -0.14 -8.14
C GLN A 434 -8.21 0.33 -6.92
N TYR A 435 -6.88 0.46 -7.07
CA TYR A 435 -6.01 1.01 -6.04
C TYR A 435 -6.13 2.55 -5.95
N ASP A 436 -6.24 3.24 -7.09
CA ASP A 436 -6.45 4.69 -7.10
C ASP A 436 -7.78 5.06 -6.40
N LEU A 437 -8.87 4.33 -6.65
CA LEU A 437 -10.15 4.53 -5.97
C LEU A 437 -10.05 4.28 -4.46
N TYR A 438 -9.29 3.27 -4.05
CA TYR A 438 -9.01 3.04 -2.63
C TYR A 438 -8.31 4.24 -2.00
N TYR A 439 -7.29 4.78 -2.67
CA TYR A 439 -6.60 5.98 -2.21
C TYR A 439 -7.55 7.18 -2.15
N VAL A 440 -8.31 7.44 -3.21
CA VAL A 440 -9.28 8.55 -3.26
C VAL A 440 -10.28 8.48 -2.11
N LYS A 441 -10.78 7.30 -1.78
CA LYS A 441 -11.72 7.09 -0.69
C LYS A 441 -11.07 7.26 0.70
N ASN A 442 -9.89 6.67 0.90
CA ASN A 442 -9.27 6.49 2.22
C ASN A 442 -8.04 7.37 2.44
N HIS A 443 -7.71 8.30 1.51
CA HIS A 443 -6.51 9.11 1.59
C HIS A 443 -6.40 9.82 2.95
N SER A 444 -5.23 9.80 3.56
CA SER A 444 -4.90 10.42 4.84
C SER A 444 -3.39 10.65 4.89
N LEU A 445 -2.91 11.58 5.72
CA LEU A 445 -1.46 11.75 5.90
C LEU A 445 -0.79 10.44 6.33
N PHE A 446 -1.49 9.63 7.09
CA PHE A 446 -0.98 8.34 7.52
C PHE A 446 -0.81 7.37 6.33
N LEU A 447 -1.80 7.31 5.43
CA LEU A 447 -1.68 6.52 4.20
C LEU A 447 -0.59 7.08 3.26
N ASP A 448 -0.46 8.40 3.20
CA ASP A 448 0.60 9.06 2.44
C ASP A 448 1.99 8.66 2.95
N LEU A 449 2.21 8.65 4.25
CA LEU A 449 3.46 8.19 4.84
C LEU A 449 3.75 6.71 4.50
N ILE A 450 2.75 5.84 4.57
CA ILE A 450 2.89 4.44 4.16
C ILE A 450 3.34 4.36 2.70
N ILE A 451 2.68 5.11 1.80
CA ILE A 451 3.00 5.11 0.37
C ILE A 451 4.41 5.64 0.13
N LEU A 452 4.82 6.71 0.81
CA LEU A 452 6.18 7.25 0.70
C LEU A 452 7.24 6.23 1.14
N PHE A 453 7.03 5.53 2.25
CA PHE A 453 7.94 4.46 2.69
C PHE A 453 7.97 3.28 1.73
N GLU A 454 6.82 2.85 1.21
CA GLU A 454 6.76 1.79 0.19
C GLU A 454 7.44 2.22 -1.12
N THR A 455 7.35 3.51 -1.49
CA THR A 455 8.02 4.07 -2.67
C THR A 455 9.54 3.95 -2.55
N ILE A 456 10.11 4.25 -1.38
CA ILE A 456 11.54 4.04 -1.13
C ILE A 456 11.92 2.58 -1.38
N GLY A 457 11.11 1.64 -0.88
CA GLY A 457 11.32 0.21 -1.11
C GLY A 457 11.26 -0.18 -2.59
N VAL A 458 10.32 0.37 -3.35
CA VAL A 458 10.21 0.12 -4.81
C VAL A 458 11.43 0.66 -5.56
N VAL A 459 11.89 1.87 -5.23
CA VAL A 459 13.07 2.49 -5.85
C VAL A 459 14.34 1.68 -5.53
N LEU A 460 14.57 1.32 -4.27
CA LEU A 460 15.75 0.55 -3.84
C LEU A 460 15.80 -0.86 -4.44
N THR A 461 14.65 -1.48 -4.68
CA THR A 461 14.58 -2.83 -5.27
C THR A 461 14.47 -2.82 -6.79
N ALA A 462 14.49 -1.63 -7.42
CA ALA A 462 14.29 -1.43 -8.87
C ALA A 462 13.07 -2.18 -9.44
N LYS A 463 12.05 -2.46 -8.61
CA LYS A 463 10.81 -3.09 -9.05
C LYS A 463 9.95 -2.07 -9.77
N GLY A 464 9.57 -2.39 -11.01
CA GLY A 464 8.71 -1.51 -11.85
C GLY A 464 9.47 -0.41 -12.59
N ALA A 465 10.80 -0.44 -12.65
CA ALA A 465 11.58 0.35 -13.61
C ALA A 465 11.64 -0.39 -14.94
N GLN A 466 11.10 0.21 -16.00
CA GLN A 466 11.26 -0.21 -17.40
C GLN A 466 11.94 0.90 -18.17
#